data_3549f769403c2bc65541f34e0f1b2572
#
_entry.id   3549f769403c2bc65541f34e0f1b2572
#
_cell.length_a   1.000
_cell.length_b   1.000
_cell.length_c   1.000
_cell.angle_alpha   90.00
_cell.angle_beta   90.00
_cell.angle_gamma   90.00
#
_symmetry.space_group_name_H-M   'P 1'
#
loop_
_entity.id
_entity.type
_entity.pdbx_description
1 polymer ?
#
loop_
_entity_poly.entity_id
_entity_poly.type
_entity_poly.pdbx_seq_one_letter_code
_entity_poly.pdbx_strand_id
1 'polypeptide(L)'
;MADLFSFTYDEKKKMAAQTAAILTEEIGLGDDAVEACLLVPDVDEGKISHDEVKARYGESVARIIDGLGRIRQLYEKNPVVESENFRNLLLSFAEDMRVVLIMIADRVNLMRQMKAFLEESDDENRKEREAFVNEVSQEAAYLYAPLAHKLGLYKLKSELEDLSLKFMEHDAY
;
A
#
# COMPACT_ATOMS: atom_id res chain seq x y z
N MET A 1 6.79 4.44 -5.39
CA MET A 1 6.72 3.40 -4.37
C MET A 1 7.97 3.40 -3.51
N ALA A 2 7.83 3.26 -2.22
CA ALA A 2 8.95 3.36 -1.30
C ALA A 2 9.74 2.05 -1.27
N ASP A 3 10.73 1.93 -2.16
CA ASP A 3 11.59 0.75 -2.26
C ASP A 3 12.91 0.91 -1.50
N LEU A 4 13.00 1.97 -0.67
CA LEU A 4 14.21 2.24 0.11
C LEU A 4 14.47 1.21 1.21
N PHE A 5 13.48 0.40 1.53
CA PHE A 5 13.56 -0.59 2.59
C PHE A 5 12.98 -1.92 2.11
N SER A 6 13.71 -3.01 2.32
CA SER A 6 13.28 -4.35 1.94
C SER A 6 12.74 -5.10 3.15
N PHE A 7 11.50 -5.55 3.04
CA PHE A 7 10.87 -6.38 4.05
C PHE A 7 11.06 -7.86 3.72
N THR A 8 11.21 -8.69 4.75
CA THR A 8 11.30 -10.14 4.59
C THR A 8 9.95 -10.71 4.17
N TYR A 9 9.95 -11.95 3.69
CA TYR A 9 8.71 -12.65 3.35
C TYR A 9 7.75 -12.72 4.56
N ASP A 10 8.26 -13.05 5.73
CA ASP A 10 7.45 -13.15 6.96
C ASP A 10 6.85 -11.80 7.33
N GLU A 11 7.62 -10.73 7.21
CA GLU A 11 7.14 -9.36 7.44
C GLU A 11 6.05 -8.97 6.45
N LYS A 12 6.24 -9.30 5.17
CA LYS A 12 5.24 -9.05 4.12
C LYS A 12 3.95 -9.83 4.38
N LYS A 13 4.05 -11.07 4.83
CA LYS A 13 2.88 -11.90 5.18
C LYS A 13 2.11 -11.29 6.36
N LYS A 14 2.81 -10.83 7.37
CA LYS A 14 2.20 -10.17 8.52
C LYS A 14 1.49 -8.88 8.10
N MET A 15 2.14 -8.07 7.28
CA MET A 15 1.57 -6.83 6.79
C MET A 15 0.35 -7.09 5.90
N ALA A 16 0.38 -8.12 5.06
CA ALA A 16 -0.76 -8.50 4.23
C ALA A 16 -1.96 -8.89 5.09
N ALA A 17 -1.75 -9.63 6.17
CA ALA A 17 -2.83 -10.00 7.08
C ALA A 17 -3.44 -8.76 7.77
N GLN A 18 -2.61 -7.81 8.16
CA GLN A 18 -3.06 -6.55 8.77
C GLN A 18 -3.86 -5.71 7.76
N THR A 19 -3.39 -5.62 6.53
CA THR A 19 -4.08 -4.92 5.44
C THR A 19 -5.43 -5.58 5.15
N ALA A 20 -5.48 -6.91 5.13
CA ALA A 20 -6.71 -7.66 4.91
C ALA A 20 -7.75 -7.36 6.00
N ALA A 21 -7.32 -7.21 7.25
CA ALA A 21 -8.22 -6.82 8.34
C ALA A 21 -8.84 -5.43 8.10
N ILE A 22 -8.06 -4.47 7.61
CA ILE A 22 -8.56 -3.14 7.26
C ILE A 22 -9.60 -3.24 6.13
N LEU A 23 -9.31 -4.05 5.11
CA LEU A 23 -10.24 -4.25 4.00
C LEU A 23 -11.60 -4.78 4.47
N THR A 24 -11.58 -5.72 5.40
CA THR A 24 -12.80 -6.34 5.93
C THR A 24 -13.52 -5.44 6.91
N GLU A 25 -12.81 -4.91 7.89
CA GLU A 25 -13.40 -4.22 9.05
C GLU A 25 -13.67 -2.74 8.81
N GLU A 26 -12.82 -2.06 8.03
CA GLU A 26 -12.89 -0.62 7.87
C GLU A 26 -13.41 -0.18 6.50
N ILE A 27 -13.19 -0.98 5.46
CA ILE A 27 -13.66 -0.65 4.10
C ILE A 27 -14.88 -1.50 3.72
N GLY A 28 -14.91 -2.75 4.18
CA GLY A 28 -16.05 -3.63 3.94
C GLY A 28 -15.99 -4.38 2.61
N LEU A 29 -14.80 -4.71 2.13
CA LEU A 29 -14.63 -5.50 0.91
C LEU A 29 -14.84 -7.00 1.17
N GLY A 30 -15.22 -7.70 0.10
CA GLY A 30 -15.51 -9.14 0.16
C GLY A 30 -14.28 -10.03 0.01
N ASP A 31 -14.53 -11.33 -0.05
CA ASP A 31 -13.51 -12.39 0.02
C ASP A 31 -12.45 -12.31 -1.07
N ASP A 32 -12.83 -11.95 -2.30
CA ASP A 32 -11.87 -11.91 -3.42
C ASP A 32 -10.77 -10.89 -3.18
N ALA A 33 -11.10 -9.71 -2.66
CA ALA A 33 -10.12 -8.68 -2.36
C ALA A 33 -9.21 -9.10 -1.22
N VAL A 34 -9.76 -9.72 -0.19
CA VAL A 34 -9.01 -10.23 0.95
C VAL A 34 -8.04 -11.33 0.52
N GLU A 35 -8.51 -12.30 -0.26
CA GLU A 35 -7.66 -13.38 -0.76
C GLU A 35 -6.54 -12.86 -1.65
N ALA A 36 -6.85 -11.92 -2.56
CA ALA A 36 -5.83 -11.31 -3.42
C ALA A 36 -4.76 -10.63 -2.57
N CYS A 37 -5.16 -9.86 -1.58
CA CYS A 37 -4.23 -9.18 -0.67
C CYS A 37 -3.30 -10.17 0.03
N LEU A 38 -3.86 -11.26 0.56
CA LEU A 38 -3.10 -12.26 1.29
C LEU A 38 -2.14 -13.05 0.41
N LEU A 39 -2.43 -13.19 -0.89
CA LEU A 39 -1.62 -13.96 -1.83
C LEU A 39 -0.47 -13.17 -2.44
N VAL A 40 -0.50 -11.84 -2.40
CA VAL A 40 0.54 -11.02 -3.03
C VAL A 40 1.96 -11.41 -2.60
N PRO A 41 2.27 -11.59 -1.30
CA PRO A 41 3.62 -12.00 -0.92
C PRO A 41 4.04 -13.34 -1.53
N ASP A 42 3.13 -14.30 -1.65
CA ASP A 42 3.43 -15.61 -2.23
C ASP A 42 3.67 -15.53 -3.73
N VAL A 43 2.91 -14.68 -4.43
CA VAL A 43 3.12 -14.42 -5.85
C VAL A 43 4.47 -13.75 -6.08
N ASP A 44 4.81 -12.76 -5.26
CA ASP A 44 6.08 -12.03 -5.37
C ASP A 44 7.29 -12.94 -5.14
N GLU A 45 7.17 -13.91 -4.23
CA GLU A 45 8.24 -14.87 -3.93
C GLU A 45 8.27 -16.05 -4.92
N GLY A 46 7.34 -16.11 -5.85
CA GLY A 46 7.25 -17.22 -6.81
C GLY A 46 6.74 -18.51 -6.22
N LYS A 47 6.12 -18.49 -5.05
CA LYS A 47 5.57 -19.68 -4.39
C LYS A 47 4.29 -20.17 -5.04
N ILE A 48 3.59 -19.28 -5.73
CA ILE A 48 2.40 -19.59 -6.49
C ILE A 48 2.44 -18.79 -7.79
N SER A 49 2.12 -19.44 -8.90
CA SER A 49 2.08 -18.79 -10.21
C SER A 49 0.73 -18.13 -10.45
N HIS A 50 0.69 -17.24 -11.46
CA HIS A 50 -0.54 -16.62 -11.90
C HIS A 50 -1.60 -17.65 -12.28
N ASP A 51 -1.21 -18.68 -13.05
CA ASP A 51 -2.12 -19.72 -13.49
C ASP A 51 -2.67 -20.52 -12.30
N GLU A 52 -1.85 -20.79 -11.31
CA GLU A 52 -2.29 -21.46 -10.08
C GLU A 52 -3.28 -20.63 -9.28
N VAL A 53 -3.07 -19.31 -9.20
CA VAL A 53 -4.01 -18.40 -8.54
C VAL A 53 -5.36 -18.48 -9.23
N LYS A 54 -5.37 -18.38 -10.55
CA LYS A 54 -6.60 -18.44 -11.35
C LYS A 54 -7.32 -19.78 -11.16
N ALA A 55 -6.58 -20.89 -11.18
CA ALA A 55 -7.14 -22.23 -11.05
C ALA A 55 -7.70 -22.50 -9.65
N ARG A 56 -7.01 -22.04 -8.60
CA ARG A 56 -7.36 -22.36 -7.21
C ARG A 56 -8.28 -21.35 -6.55
N TYR A 57 -8.15 -20.06 -6.90
CA TYR A 57 -8.88 -18.97 -6.24
C TYR A 57 -9.85 -18.24 -7.16
N GLY A 58 -9.76 -18.48 -8.46
CA GLY A 58 -10.68 -17.91 -9.42
C GLY A 58 -10.12 -16.72 -10.18
N GLU A 59 -10.82 -16.39 -11.26
CA GLU A 59 -10.41 -15.32 -12.18
C GLU A 59 -10.46 -13.94 -11.54
N SER A 60 -11.43 -13.69 -10.64
CA SER A 60 -11.58 -12.41 -9.96
C SER A 60 -10.36 -12.09 -9.10
N VAL A 61 -9.89 -13.07 -8.31
CA VAL A 61 -8.70 -12.91 -7.47
C VAL A 61 -7.47 -12.67 -8.34
N ALA A 62 -7.30 -13.46 -9.41
CA ALA A 62 -6.18 -13.30 -10.34
C ALA A 62 -6.17 -11.90 -10.98
N ARG A 63 -7.33 -11.40 -11.36
CA ARG A 63 -7.49 -10.06 -11.96
C ARG A 63 -7.06 -8.95 -11.00
N ILE A 64 -7.41 -9.07 -9.73
CA ILE A 64 -7.02 -8.10 -8.71
C ILE A 64 -5.48 -8.10 -8.56
N ILE A 65 -4.87 -9.27 -8.47
CA ILE A 65 -3.41 -9.40 -8.34
C ILE A 65 -2.71 -8.80 -9.56
N ASP A 66 -3.23 -9.07 -10.76
CA ASP A 66 -2.68 -8.49 -12.00
C ASP A 66 -2.78 -6.97 -12.00
N GLY A 67 -3.90 -6.44 -11.52
CA GLY A 67 -4.12 -5.00 -11.40
C GLY A 67 -3.11 -4.35 -10.47
N LEU A 68 -2.85 -4.98 -9.32
CA LEU A 68 -1.83 -4.50 -8.38
C LEU A 68 -0.44 -4.48 -9.03
N GLY A 69 -0.10 -5.53 -9.78
CA GLY A 69 1.18 -5.60 -10.49
C GLY A 69 1.33 -4.53 -11.55
N ARG A 70 0.28 -4.26 -12.32
CA ARG A 70 0.30 -3.21 -13.36
C ARG A 70 0.48 -1.82 -12.76
N ILE A 71 -0.17 -1.54 -11.64
CA ILE A 71 -0.03 -0.26 -10.96
C ILE A 71 1.38 -0.11 -10.40
N ARG A 72 1.96 -1.17 -9.86
CA ARG A 72 3.35 -1.16 -9.40
C ARG A 72 4.30 -0.76 -10.54
N GLN A 73 4.12 -1.32 -11.73
CA GLN A 73 4.92 -0.98 -12.90
C GLN A 73 4.73 0.47 -13.33
N LEU A 74 3.50 0.97 -13.29
CA LEU A 74 3.19 2.37 -13.58
C LEU A 74 3.92 3.30 -12.61
N TYR A 75 3.94 2.92 -11.35
CA TYR A 75 4.59 3.67 -10.27
C TYR A 75 6.10 3.78 -10.50
N GLU A 76 6.73 2.70 -10.90
CA GLU A 76 8.18 2.66 -11.19
C GLU A 76 8.56 3.58 -12.35
N LYS A 77 7.68 3.71 -13.34
CA LYS A 77 7.92 4.55 -14.52
C LYS A 77 7.61 6.03 -14.30
N ASN A 78 6.82 6.34 -13.29
CA ASN A 78 6.35 7.70 -13.00
C ASN A 78 6.63 8.06 -11.55
N PRO A 79 7.88 8.46 -11.24
CA PRO A 79 8.27 8.69 -9.84
C PRO A 79 7.65 9.93 -9.20
N VAL A 80 6.99 10.81 -9.97
CA VAL A 80 6.39 12.04 -9.45
C VAL A 80 5.00 11.74 -8.91
N VAL A 81 4.91 11.37 -7.63
CA VAL A 81 3.67 10.95 -6.98
C VAL A 81 2.80 12.12 -6.51
N GLU A 82 3.33 13.33 -6.51
CA GLU A 82 2.63 14.54 -6.08
C GLU A 82 1.70 15.10 -7.15
N SER A 83 1.80 14.59 -8.38
CA SER A 83 1.05 15.09 -9.51
C SER A 83 -0.42 14.65 -9.46
N GLU A 84 -1.33 15.62 -9.63
CA GLU A 84 -2.75 15.33 -9.81
C GLU A 84 -2.97 14.44 -11.05
N ASN A 85 -2.17 14.65 -12.09
CA ASN A 85 -2.21 13.81 -13.29
C ASN A 85 -1.88 12.36 -12.98
N PHE A 86 -0.94 12.11 -12.07
CA PHE A 86 -0.60 10.76 -11.65
C PHE A 86 -1.78 10.08 -10.95
N ARG A 87 -2.48 10.80 -10.05
CA ARG A 87 -3.67 10.28 -9.38
C ARG A 87 -4.76 9.93 -10.40
N ASN A 88 -5.01 10.81 -11.35
CA ASN A 88 -6.01 10.58 -12.40
C ASN A 88 -5.61 9.39 -13.28
N LEU A 89 -4.34 9.29 -13.62
CA LEU A 89 -3.80 8.18 -14.40
C LEU A 89 -3.99 6.86 -13.64
N LEU A 90 -3.66 6.84 -12.35
CA LEU A 90 -3.84 5.68 -11.49
C LEU A 90 -5.29 5.22 -11.48
N LEU A 91 -6.22 6.15 -11.29
CA LEU A 91 -7.65 5.84 -11.29
C LEU A 91 -8.15 5.33 -12.64
N SER A 92 -7.61 5.85 -13.75
CA SER A 92 -8.02 5.42 -15.08
C SER A 92 -7.47 4.03 -15.43
N PHE A 93 -6.31 3.66 -14.91
CA PHE A 93 -5.71 2.34 -15.12
C PHE A 93 -6.30 1.26 -14.23
N ALA A 94 -6.94 1.64 -13.13
CA ALA A 94 -7.56 0.70 -12.23
C ALA A 94 -8.92 0.27 -12.81
N GLU A 95 -8.92 -0.76 -13.63
CA GLU A 95 -10.15 -1.35 -14.16
C GLU A 95 -11.04 -1.87 -13.03
N ASP A 96 -10.44 -2.24 -11.92
CA ASP A 96 -11.12 -2.73 -10.74
C ASP A 96 -10.78 -1.84 -9.56
N MET A 97 -11.79 -1.15 -9.04
CA MET A 97 -11.60 -0.21 -7.91
C MET A 97 -11.11 -0.91 -6.65
N ARG A 98 -11.33 -2.22 -6.54
CA ARG A 98 -10.79 -2.99 -5.39
C ARG A 98 -9.27 -2.90 -5.32
N VAL A 99 -8.60 -2.77 -6.47
CA VAL A 99 -7.14 -2.60 -6.53
C VAL A 99 -6.72 -1.31 -5.81
N VAL A 100 -7.39 -0.20 -6.11
CA VAL A 100 -7.09 1.08 -5.47
C VAL A 100 -7.40 1.04 -3.97
N LEU A 101 -8.50 0.40 -3.60
CA LEU A 101 -8.89 0.26 -2.19
C LEU A 101 -7.87 -0.57 -1.40
N ILE A 102 -7.33 -1.63 -2.01
CA ILE A 102 -6.26 -2.43 -1.39
C ILE A 102 -5.01 -1.57 -1.18
N MET A 103 -4.65 -0.77 -2.16
CA MET A 103 -3.48 0.12 -2.06
C MET A 103 -3.63 1.13 -0.93
N ILE A 104 -4.83 1.71 -0.79
CA ILE A 104 -5.12 2.64 0.29
C ILE A 104 -5.01 1.93 1.65
N ALA A 105 -5.63 0.76 1.79
CA ALA A 105 -5.57 -0.03 3.02
C ALA A 105 -4.13 -0.40 3.38
N ASP A 106 -3.34 -0.78 2.39
CA ASP A 106 -1.94 -1.12 2.58
C ASP A 106 -1.14 0.08 3.11
N ARG A 107 -1.37 1.25 2.55
CA ARG A 107 -0.67 2.46 3.01
C ARG A 107 -1.13 2.88 4.40
N VAL A 108 -2.42 2.76 4.72
CA VAL A 108 -2.93 3.02 6.08
C VAL A 108 -2.21 2.09 7.07
N ASN A 109 -2.13 0.81 6.76
CA ASN A 109 -1.43 -0.15 7.61
C ASN A 109 0.04 0.22 7.79
N LEU A 110 0.72 0.53 6.69
CA LEU A 110 2.13 0.91 6.74
C LEU A 110 2.34 2.14 7.64
N MET A 111 1.51 3.15 7.49
CA MET A 111 1.62 4.37 8.31
C MET A 111 1.39 4.10 9.80
N ARG A 112 0.48 3.18 10.11
CA ARG A 112 0.22 2.76 11.50
C ARG A 112 1.43 2.07 12.13
N GLN A 113 2.32 1.49 11.31
CA GLN A 113 3.52 0.77 11.78
C GLN A 113 4.75 1.68 11.92
N MET A 114 4.70 2.90 11.39
CA MET A 114 5.91 3.72 11.24
C MET A 114 6.51 4.18 12.57
N LYS A 115 5.70 4.42 13.58
CA LYS A 115 6.21 4.79 14.91
C LYS A 115 7.08 3.67 15.50
N ALA A 116 6.56 2.46 15.52
CA ALA A 116 7.30 1.29 16.02
C ALA A 116 8.52 1.01 15.16
N PHE A 117 8.39 1.17 13.85
CA PHE A 117 9.47 0.98 12.89
C PHE A 117 10.65 1.91 13.20
N LEU A 118 10.38 3.18 13.52
CA LEU A 118 11.42 4.13 13.89
C LEU A 118 12.00 3.84 15.29
N GLU A 119 11.17 3.42 16.23
CA GLU A 119 11.61 3.09 17.59
C GLU A 119 12.55 1.88 17.63
N GLU A 120 12.42 0.98 16.67
CA GLU A 120 13.29 -0.19 16.52
C GLU A 120 14.61 0.13 15.81
N SER A 121 14.82 1.38 15.42
CA SER A 121 16.05 1.81 14.74
C SER A 121 17.26 1.74 15.66
N ASP A 122 18.41 1.41 15.08
CA ASP A 122 19.72 1.53 15.73
C ASP A 122 20.55 2.60 15.01
N ASP A 123 21.77 2.85 15.48
CA ASP A 123 22.64 3.87 14.89
C ASP A 123 23.00 3.57 13.44
N GLU A 124 23.04 2.29 13.08
CA GLU A 124 23.45 1.84 11.75
C GLU A 124 22.34 2.05 10.70
N ASN A 125 21.08 1.78 11.07
CA ASN A 125 19.97 1.81 10.10
C ASN A 125 19.04 3.03 10.24
N ARG A 126 19.29 3.93 11.19
CA ARG A 126 18.40 5.05 11.49
C ARG A 126 18.15 5.95 10.29
N LYS A 127 19.19 6.35 9.59
CA LYS A 127 19.05 7.25 8.43
C LYS A 127 18.22 6.63 7.32
N GLU A 128 18.45 5.36 7.05
CA GLU A 128 17.71 4.62 6.04
C GLU A 128 16.23 4.51 6.41
N ARG A 129 15.95 4.21 7.67
CA ARG A 129 14.57 4.12 8.16
C ARG A 129 13.86 5.47 8.16
N GLU A 130 14.54 6.54 8.56
CA GLU A 130 13.98 7.89 8.53
C GLU A 130 13.67 8.32 7.10
N ALA A 131 14.54 8.02 6.14
CA ALA A 131 14.32 8.31 4.73
C ALA A 131 13.10 7.56 4.20
N PHE A 132 12.95 6.29 4.56
CA PHE A 132 11.80 5.47 4.19
C PHE A 132 10.51 6.07 4.75
N VAL A 133 10.49 6.39 6.04
CA VAL A 133 9.29 6.97 6.70
C VAL A 133 8.92 8.30 6.06
N ASN A 134 9.90 9.16 5.76
CA ASN A 134 9.63 10.43 5.09
C ASN A 134 9.00 10.21 3.71
N GLU A 135 9.53 9.29 2.92
CA GLU A 135 9.01 8.99 1.58
C GLU A 135 7.58 8.45 1.63
N VAL A 136 7.30 7.46 2.48
CA VAL A 136 5.95 6.89 2.58
C VAL A 136 4.95 7.91 3.13
N SER A 137 5.40 8.82 4.00
CA SER A 137 4.57 9.89 4.55
C SER A 137 4.20 10.92 3.48
N GLN A 138 5.14 11.30 2.64
CA GLN A 138 4.86 12.21 1.52
C GLN A 138 3.86 11.58 0.55
N GLU A 139 4.05 10.32 0.21
CA GLU A 139 3.10 9.59 -0.64
C GLU A 139 1.71 9.51 0.00
N ALA A 140 1.66 9.27 1.31
CA ALA A 140 0.39 9.20 2.03
C ALA A 140 -0.34 10.56 1.97
N ALA A 141 0.37 11.66 2.15
CA ALA A 141 -0.21 12.99 2.12
C ALA A 141 -0.64 13.42 0.71
N TYR A 142 0.19 13.18 -0.29
CA TYR A 142 0.00 13.77 -1.62
C TYR A 142 -0.69 12.84 -2.62
N LEU A 143 -0.69 11.54 -2.37
CA LEU A 143 -1.32 10.57 -3.25
C LEU A 143 -2.49 9.84 -2.58
N TYR A 144 -2.24 9.17 -1.47
CA TYR A 144 -3.23 8.25 -0.88
C TYR A 144 -4.38 8.96 -0.15
N ALA A 145 -4.10 10.05 0.56
CA ALA A 145 -5.16 10.82 1.21
C ALA A 145 -6.12 11.43 0.19
N PRO A 146 -5.64 12.08 -0.90
CA PRO A 146 -6.54 12.54 -1.96
C PRO A 146 -7.32 11.42 -2.64
N LEU A 147 -6.73 10.25 -2.85
CA LEU A 147 -7.43 9.08 -3.40
C LEU A 147 -8.55 8.62 -2.47
N ALA A 148 -8.26 8.51 -1.18
CA ALA A 148 -9.25 8.13 -0.17
C ALA A 148 -10.41 9.13 -0.14
N HIS A 149 -10.10 10.42 -0.25
CA HIS A 149 -11.10 11.47 -0.32
C HIS A 149 -12.03 11.28 -1.53
N LYS A 150 -11.45 11.05 -2.71
CA LYS A 150 -12.22 10.83 -3.94
C LYS A 150 -13.16 9.63 -3.84
N LEU A 151 -12.77 8.62 -3.09
CA LEU A 151 -13.54 7.39 -2.95
C LEU A 151 -14.49 7.42 -1.73
N GLY A 152 -14.58 8.55 -1.04
CA GLY A 152 -15.48 8.71 0.09
C GLY A 152 -14.99 8.09 1.40
N LEU A 153 -13.73 7.69 1.47
CA LEU A 153 -13.13 7.08 2.66
C LEU A 153 -12.58 8.16 3.58
N TYR A 154 -13.45 9.01 4.10
CA TYR A 154 -13.04 10.22 4.82
C TYR A 154 -12.32 9.95 6.12
N LYS A 155 -12.68 8.87 6.82
CA LYS A 155 -12.02 8.48 8.06
C LYS A 155 -10.56 8.07 7.81
N LEU A 156 -10.34 7.24 6.79
CA LEU A 156 -9.00 6.82 6.40
C LEU A 156 -8.19 7.98 5.82
N LYS A 157 -8.84 8.85 5.05
CA LYS A 157 -8.20 10.07 4.55
C LYS A 157 -7.66 10.92 5.70
N SER A 158 -8.49 11.17 6.72
CA SER A 158 -8.08 11.97 7.87
C SER A 158 -6.94 11.33 8.64
N GLU A 159 -6.98 10.03 8.81
CA GLU A 159 -5.90 9.28 9.47
C GLU A 159 -4.60 9.38 8.68
N LEU A 160 -4.63 9.23 7.36
CA LEU A 160 -3.46 9.36 6.50
C LEU A 160 -2.86 10.76 6.60
N GLU A 161 -3.70 11.78 6.59
CA GLU A 161 -3.25 13.17 6.74
C GLU A 161 -2.58 13.42 8.10
N ASP A 162 -3.21 12.95 9.16
CA ASP A 162 -2.68 13.16 10.52
C ASP A 162 -1.35 12.42 10.72
N LEU A 163 -1.26 11.18 10.31
CA LEU A 163 -0.04 10.39 10.45
C LEU A 163 1.09 10.95 9.58
N SER A 164 0.80 11.32 8.33
CA SER A 164 1.83 11.87 7.45
C SER A 164 2.34 13.21 7.97
N LEU A 165 1.46 14.07 8.44
CA LEU A 165 1.85 15.35 9.03
C LEU A 165 2.78 15.15 10.24
N LYS A 166 2.44 14.21 11.10
CA LYS A 166 3.23 13.88 12.28
C LYS A 166 4.67 13.51 11.91
N PHE A 167 4.85 12.64 10.92
CA PHE A 167 6.18 12.19 10.53
C PHE A 167 6.93 13.21 9.68
N MET A 168 6.24 13.98 8.86
CA MET A 168 6.85 15.02 8.05
C MET A 168 7.32 16.20 8.91
N GLU A 169 6.55 16.59 9.91
CA GLU A 169 6.94 17.66 10.84
C GLU A 169 8.13 17.26 11.71
N HIS A 170 8.20 15.98 12.10
CA HIS A 170 9.32 15.45 12.87
C HIS A 170 10.64 15.60 12.09
N ASP A 171 10.58 15.42 10.79
CA ASP A 171 11.73 15.57 9.90
C ASP A 171 12.17 17.03 9.74
N ALA A 172 11.25 17.98 9.95
CA ALA A 172 11.54 19.41 9.83
C ALA A 172 12.30 19.97 11.02
N TYR A 173 12.34 19.25 12.12
CA TYR A 173 13.09 19.60 13.32
C TYR A 173 14.39 18.82 13.39
#